data_bf494379c635430338102beb29036579
#
_entry.id   bf494379c635430338102beb29036579
#
_cell.length_a   1.000
_cell.length_b   1.000
_cell.length_c   1.000
_cell.angle_alpha   90.00
_cell.angle_beta   90.00
_cell.angle_gamma   90.00
#
_symmetry.space_group_name_H-M   'P 1'
#
loop_
_entity.id
_entity.type
_entity.pdbx_description
1 polymer ?
#
loop_
_entity_poly.entity_id
_entity_poly.type
_entity_poly.pdbx_seq_one_letter_code
_entity_poly.pdbx_strand_id
1 'polypeptide(L)'
;MTTGLPTPLDYSSLSVGDVLPPLKIDVTATLIAAGAIATRDFMPVHHDRDYANQQGAPDIFMNILSDTGYCSRFLTDWAGPDAMLRRLAIRLGVPVFPGMAMVYTGEVADLSVDGDEGVVEVVFRATTDLGEHVTATARLTLPLTASATRSGQG
;
A
#
# COMPACT_ATOMS: atom_id res chain seq x y z
N MET A 1 -3.72 17.26 -14.20
CA MET A 1 -4.13 15.95 -13.70
C MET A 1 -4.14 14.98 -14.88
N THR A 2 -3.11 14.18 -15.05
CA THR A 2 -3.05 13.14 -16.10
C THR A 2 -3.90 11.96 -15.63
N THR A 3 -5.09 11.83 -16.17
CA THR A 3 -6.02 10.71 -15.96
C THR A 3 -5.66 9.52 -16.87
N GLY A 4 -4.38 9.19 -16.94
CA GLY A 4 -3.95 7.94 -17.56
C GLY A 4 -4.12 6.82 -16.56
N LEU A 5 -4.71 5.68 -16.96
CA LEU A 5 -4.64 4.45 -16.19
C LEU A 5 -3.15 4.12 -15.94
N PRO A 6 -2.81 3.61 -14.75
CA PRO A 6 -1.43 3.17 -14.50
C PRO A 6 -1.00 2.18 -15.59
N THR A 7 0.21 2.37 -16.10
CA THR A 7 0.78 1.45 -17.09
C THR A 7 1.03 0.10 -16.42
N PRO A 8 0.63 -1.03 -17.02
CA PRO A 8 0.94 -2.34 -16.48
C PRO A 8 2.44 -2.50 -16.26
N LEU A 9 2.81 -3.04 -15.09
CA LEU A 9 4.19 -3.35 -14.78
C LEU A 9 4.61 -4.62 -15.52
N ASP A 10 5.76 -4.58 -16.18
CA ASP A 10 6.33 -5.76 -16.83
C ASP A 10 7.25 -6.50 -15.84
N TYR A 11 6.91 -7.75 -15.51
CA TYR A 11 7.71 -8.60 -14.63
C TYR A 11 9.17 -8.72 -15.08
N SER A 12 9.40 -8.81 -16.42
CA SER A 12 10.75 -8.96 -16.97
C SER A 12 11.67 -7.75 -16.76
N SER A 13 11.09 -6.61 -16.43
CA SER A 13 11.82 -5.37 -16.14
C SER A 13 12.25 -5.22 -14.66
N LEU A 14 11.76 -6.11 -13.79
CA LEU A 14 12.00 -6.01 -12.35
C LEU A 14 13.33 -6.65 -11.94
N SER A 15 13.91 -6.06 -10.90
CA SER A 15 15.09 -6.58 -10.19
C SER A 15 14.87 -6.54 -8.69
N VAL A 16 15.49 -7.48 -7.98
CA VAL A 16 15.54 -7.42 -6.50
C VAL A 16 16.30 -6.16 -6.10
N GLY A 17 15.73 -5.39 -5.16
CA GLY A 17 16.23 -4.09 -4.73
C GLY A 17 15.62 -2.90 -5.49
N ASP A 18 14.78 -3.11 -6.50
CA ASP A 18 14.05 -2.01 -7.14
C ASP A 18 13.17 -1.28 -6.13
N VAL A 19 13.31 0.05 -6.08
CA VAL A 19 12.59 0.91 -5.14
C VAL A 19 11.27 1.34 -5.75
N LEU A 20 10.18 1.16 -4.99
CA LEU A 20 8.86 1.61 -5.39
C LEU A 20 8.75 3.14 -5.27
N PRO A 21 8.04 3.82 -6.20
CA PRO A 21 7.74 5.24 -6.06
C PRO A 21 7.06 5.54 -4.73
N PRO A 22 7.52 6.55 -3.97
CA PRO A 22 6.94 6.85 -2.67
C PRO A 22 5.50 7.36 -2.81
N LEU A 23 4.62 6.97 -1.88
CA LEU A 23 3.26 7.48 -1.76
C LEU A 23 3.14 8.33 -0.50
N LYS A 24 2.83 9.61 -0.65
CA LYS A 24 2.55 10.52 0.47
C LYS A 24 1.04 10.71 0.65
N ILE A 25 0.57 10.59 1.88
CA ILE A 25 -0.81 10.84 2.30
C ILE A 25 -0.80 11.95 3.35
N ASP A 26 -1.44 13.08 3.05
CA ASP A 26 -1.68 14.12 4.04
C ASP A 26 -2.93 13.73 4.84
N VAL A 27 -2.73 13.46 6.13
CA VAL A 27 -3.75 12.90 7.01
C VAL A 27 -4.58 14.03 7.62
N THR A 28 -5.87 14.06 7.29
CA THR A 28 -6.83 15.02 7.84
C THR A 28 -7.82 14.33 8.78
N ALA A 29 -8.47 15.08 9.65
CA ALA A 29 -9.56 14.55 10.49
C ALA A 29 -10.70 13.96 9.63
N THR A 30 -11.01 14.62 8.51
CA THR A 30 -12.02 14.12 7.55
C THR A 30 -11.59 12.79 6.94
N LEU A 31 -10.31 12.63 6.58
CA LEU A 31 -9.78 11.39 6.02
C LEU A 31 -9.92 10.23 7.01
N ILE A 32 -9.55 10.47 8.27
CA ILE A 32 -9.64 9.46 9.34
C ILE A 32 -11.10 9.05 9.56
N ALA A 33 -11.99 10.02 9.78
CA ALA A 33 -13.41 9.73 10.03
C ALA A 33 -14.09 9.06 8.82
N ALA A 34 -13.82 9.56 7.59
CA ALA A 34 -14.37 8.97 6.38
C ALA A 34 -13.86 7.55 6.15
N GLY A 35 -12.58 7.28 6.40
CA GLY A 35 -11.98 5.95 6.32
C GLY A 35 -12.61 4.97 7.31
N ALA A 36 -12.80 5.39 8.55
CA ALA A 36 -13.48 4.59 9.57
C ALA A 36 -14.92 4.24 9.16
N ILE A 37 -15.69 5.21 8.67
CA ILE A 37 -17.07 4.99 8.20
C ILE A 37 -17.09 4.08 6.97
N ALA A 38 -16.22 4.31 6.01
CA ALA A 38 -16.14 3.53 4.77
C ALA A 38 -15.78 2.06 5.04
N THR A 39 -14.97 1.80 6.05
CA THR A 39 -14.57 0.46 6.47
C THR A 39 -15.50 -0.14 7.53
N ARG A 40 -16.58 0.57 7.89
CA ARG A 40 -17.58 0.17 8.90
C ARG A 40 -16.98 -0.04 10.30
N ASP A 41 -15.92 0.66 10.60
CA ASP A 41 -15.33 0.73 11.94
C ASP A 41 -15.90 1.95 12.66
N PHE A 42 -16.99 1.73 13.39
CA PHE A 42 -17.71 2.80 14.09
C PHE A 42 -17.15 3.06 15.49
N MET A 43 -15.95 2.59 15.80
CA MET A 43 -15.32 2.87 17.11
C MET A 43 -15.08 4.39 17.27
N PRO A 44 -15.61 5.02 18.32
CA PRO A 44 -15.56 6.48 18.45
C PRO A 44 -14.16 7.09 18.45
N VAL A 45 -13.12 6.36 18.83
CA VAL A 45 -11.73 6.86 18.80
C VAL A 45 -11.28 7.36 17.42
N HIS A 46 -11.99 6.98 16.34
CA HIS A 46 -11.67 7.35 14.98
C HIS A 46 -12.47 8.55 14.45
N HIS A 47 -13.45 9.07 15.22
CA HIS A 47 -14.30 10.17 14.76
C HIS A 47 -14.78 11.11 15.87
N ASP A 48 -14.62 10.76 17.14
CA ASP A 48 -14.98 11.57 18.30
C ASP A 48 -13.71 11.89 19.11
N ARG A 49 -13.30 13.15 19.05
CA ARG A 49 -12.07 13.62 19.72
C ARG A 49 -12.18 13.53 21.23
N ASP A 50 -13.33 13.90 21.79
CA ASP A 50 -13.53 13.89 23.25
C ASP A 50 -13.45 12.44 23.76
N TYR A 51 -14.07 11.52 23.06
CA TYR A 51 -13.96 10.09 23.37
C TYR A 51 -12.51 9.59 23.24
N ALA A 52 -11.80 9.93 22.16
CA ALA A 52 -10.41 9.55 21.99
C ALA A 52 -9.52 10.07 23.13
N ASN A 53 -9.71 11.32 23.56
CA ASN A 53 -9.00 11.91 24.70
C ASN A 53 -9.32 11.18 26.02
N GLN A 54 -10.56 10.79 26.27
CA GLN A 54 -10.95 10.00 27.42
C GLN A 54 -10.29 8.62 27.44
N GLN A 55 -10.00 8.06 26.26
CA GLN A 55 -9.26 6.80 26.11
C GLN A 55 -7.73 6.98 26.16
N GLY A 56 -7.24 8.20 26.35
CA GLY A 56 -5.80 8.51 26.49
C GLY A 56 -5.07 8.82 25.19
N ALA A 57 -5.77 8.87 24.05
CA ALA A 57 -5.19 9.35 22.81
C ALA A 57 -5.25 10.88 22.73
N PRO A 58 -4.24 11.57 22.14
CA PRO A 58 -4.24 13.03 22.04
C PRO A 58 -5.27 13.57 21.04
N ASP A 59 -5.70 12.77 20.08
CA ASP A 59 -6.69 13.09 19.05
C ASP A 59 -7.28 11.80 18.47
N ILE A 60 -8.27 11.92 17.57
CA ILE A 60 -8.70 10.79 16.74
C ILE A 60 -7.53 10.27 15.91
N PHE A 61 -7.50 8.99 15.62
CA PHE A 61 -6.43 8.35 14.84
C PHE A 61 -6.96 7.37 13.81
N MET A 62 -6.15 7.07 12.78
CA MET A 62 -6.53 6.18 11.69
C MET A 62 -6.74 4.75 12.18
N ASN A 63 -7.73 4.06 11.61
CA ASN A 63 -8.01 2.67 11.91
C ASN A 63 -7.22 1.73 10.99
N ILE A 64 -6.96 0.53 11.47
CA ILE A 64 -6.17 -0.49 10.75
C ILE A 64 -6.75 -0.86 9.37
N LEU A 65 -8.06 -0.78 9.19
CA LEU A 65 -8.70 -1.11 7.92
C LEU A 65 -8.37 -0.05 6.86
N SER A 66 -8.34 1.24 7.24
CA SER A 66 -7.89 2.31 6.36
C SER A 66 -6.40 2.16 6.03
N ASP A 67 -5.57 1.82 7.02
CA ASP A 67 -4.13 1.56 6.80
C ASP A 67 -3.92 0.41 5.83
N THR A 68 -4.67 -0.67 5.96
CA THR A 68 -4.65 -1.81 5.02
C THR A 68 -5.03 -1.37 3.60
N GLY A 69 -6.03 -0.49 3.49
CA GLY A 69 -6.43 0.11 2.21
C GLY A 69 -5.31 0.93 1.56
N TYR A 70 -4.63 1.77 2.33
CA TYR A 70 -3.49 2.54 1.83
C TYR A 70 -2.27 1.68 1.49
N CYS A 71 -2.01 0.62 2.26
CA CYS A 71 -0.99 -0.38 1.89
C CYS A 71 -1.30 -1.03 0.54
N SER A 72 -2.56 -1.44 0.34
CA SER A 72 -3.00 -2.01 -0.94
C SER A 72 -2.85 -1.01 -2.08
N ARG A 73 -3.26 0.25 -1.87
CA ARG A 73 -3.13 1.33 -2.84
C ARG A 73 -1.67 1.57 -3.23
N PHE A 74 -0.75 1.64 -2.26
CA PHE A 74 0.69 1.81 -2.52
C PHE A 74 1.22 0.76 -3.49
N LEU A 75 0.80 -0.48 -3.31
CA LEU A 75 1.22 -1.59 -4.16
C LEU A 75 0.55 -1.57 -5.53
N THR A 76 -0.77 -1.34 -5.58
CA THR A 76 -1.53 -1.42 -6.83
C THR A 76 -1.33 -0.20 -7.73
N ASP A 77 -1.08 0.98 -7.17
CA ASP A 77 -0.71 2.17 -7.94
C ASP A 77 0.64 1.96 -8.66
N TRP A 78 1.58 1.23 -8.04
CA TRP A 78 2.85 0.87 -8.65
C TRP A 78 2.73 -0.28 -9.66
N ALA A 79 2.10 -1.38 -9.24
CA ALA A 79 2.08 -2.61 -10.03
C ALA A 79 1.11 -2.57 -11.22
N GLY A 80 0.14 -1.65 -11.20
CA GLY A 80 -0.82 -1.47 -12.29
C GLY A 80 -1.95 -2.50 -12.30
N PRO A 81 -2.81 -2.44 -13.34
CA PRO A 81 -4.09 -3.16 -13.36
C PRO A 81 -3.96 -4.68 -13.56
N ASP A 82 -2.85 -5.15 -14.09
CA ASP A 82 -2.66 -6.58 -14.39
C ASP A 82 -2.07 -7.34 -13.19
N ALA A 83 -1.67 -6.62 -12.14
CA ALA A 83 -1.14 -7.22 -10.92
C ALA A 83 -2.26 -7.74 -10.01
N MET A 84 -2.02 -8.89 -9.40
CA MET A 84 -2.90 -9.45 -8.39
C MET A 84 -2.19 -9.45 -7.03
N LEU A 85 -2.77 -8.74 -6.05
CA LEU A 85 -2.31 -8.80 -4.67
C LEU A 85 -2.76 -10.14 -4.04
N ARG A 86 -1.80 -11.02 -3.78
CA ARG A 86 -2.05 -12.38 -3.24
C ARG A 86 -2.00 -12.43 -1.73
N ARG A 87 -1.11 -11.63 -1.16
CA ARG A 87 -0.91 -11.59 0.29
C ARG A 87 -0.49 -10.19 0.71
N LEU A 88 -1.02 -9.74 1.83
CA LEU A 88 -0.61 -8.53 2.53
C LEU A 88 -0.55 -8.83 4.02
N ALA A 89 0.61 -8.61 4.63
CA ALA A 89 0.79 -8.71 6.08
C ALA A 89 1.31 -7.36 6.58
N ILE A 90 0.58 -6.75 7.52
CA ILE A 90 0.92 -5.46 8.09
C ILE A 90 1.09 -5.57 9.60
N ARG A 91 1.94 -4.73 10.14
CA ARG A 91 2.09 -4.49 11.57
C ARG A 91 2.05 -2.99 11.81
N LEU A 92 1.16 -2.55 12.72
CA LEU A 92 1.10 -1.15 13.13
C LEU A 92 2.11 -0.86 14.25
N GLY A 93 2.75 0.29 14.14
CA GLY A 93 3.64 0.88 15.14
C GLY A 93 2.99 2.09 15.82
N VAL A 94 3.57 3.29 15.64
CA VAL A 94 3.03 4.52 16.21
C VAL A 94 1.70 4.91 15.54
N PRO A 95 0.74 5.50 16.27
CA PRO A 95 -0.51 5.97 15.67
C PRO A 95 -0.27 7.15 14.74
N VAL A 96 -1.22 7.39 13.81
CA VAL A 96 -1.22 8.57 12.93
C VAL A 96 -2.44 9.44 13.23
N PHE A 97 -2.19 10.74 13.44
CA PHE A 97 -3.17 11.74 13.85
C PHE A 97 -3.44 12.78 12.75
N PRO A 98 -4.53 13.56 12.85
CA PRO A 98 -4.78 14.66 11.93
C PRO A 98 -3.63 15.66 11.89
N GLY A 99 -3.30 16.15 10.70
CA GLY A 99 -2.21 17.11 10.47
C GLY A 99 -0.86 16.47 10.15
N MET A 100 -0.72 15.17 10.31
CA MET A 100 0.49 14.44 9.95
C MET A 100 0.54 14.11 8.46
N ALA A 101 1.74 13.86 7.95
CA ALA A 101 1.97 13.21 6.66
C ALA A 101 2.42 11.77 6.89
N MET A 102 1.83 10.85 6.16
CA MET A 102 2.21 9.43 6.14
C MET A 102 2.90 9.13 4.81
N VAL A 103 4.14 8.66 4.84
CA VAL A 103 4.95 8.41 3.64
C VAL A 103 5.27 6.92 3.54
N TYR A 104 4.76 6.30 2.48
CA TYR A 104 5.06 4.92 2.12
C TYR A 104 6.33 4.84 1.29
N THR A 105 7.21 3.90 1.63
CA THR A 105 8.42 3.55 0.86
C THR A 105 8.61 2.04 0.91
N GLY A 106 9.16 1.46 -0.16
CA GLY A 106 9.37 0.01 -0.21
C GLY A 106 10.28 -0.39 -1.37
N GLU A 107 10.61 -1.67 -1.39
CA GLU A 107 11.47 -2.27 -2.41
C GLU A 107 11.05 -3.70 -2.72
N VAL A 108 11.45 -4.17 -3.90
CA VAL A 108 11.32 -5.55 -4.30
C VAL A 108 12.31 -6.40 -3.52
N ALA A 109 11.79 -7.31 -2.69
CA ALA A 109 12.61 -8.16 -1.81
C ALA A 109 13.02 -9.47 -2.47
N ASP A 110 12.13 -10.03 -3.33
CA ASP A 110 12.40 -11.28 -4.03
C ASP A 110 11.57 -11.38 -5.30
N LEU A 111 12.07 -12.14 -6.28
CA LEU A 111 11.42 -12.43 -7.55
C LEU A 111 11.50 -13.93 -7.83
N SER A 112 10.37 -14.54 -8.18
CA SER A 112 10.29 -15.94 -8.58
C SER A 112 9.20 -16.17 -9.64
N VAL A 113 9.10 -17.35 -10.16
CA VAL A 113 8.09 -17.74 -11.16
C VAL A 113 7.32 -18.95 -10.63
N ASP A 114 6.00 -18.88 -10.73
CA ASP A 114 5.10 -19.97 -10.41
C ASP A 114 4.12 -20.19 -11.57
N GLY A 115 4.34 -21.27 -12.32
CA GLY A 115 3.59 -21.55 -13.55
C GLY A 115 3.79 -20.47 -14.62
N ASP A 116 2.71 -19.76 -14.96
CA ASP A 116 2.68 -18.67 -15.95
C ASP A 116 2.63 -17.28 -15.30
N GLU A 117 2.80 -17.21 -13.97
CA GLU A 117 2.84 -15.97 -13.22
C GLU A 117 4.26 -15.65 -12.69
N GLY A 118 4.65 -14.40 -12.82
CA GLY A 118 5.80 -13.84 -12.11
C GLY A 118 5.38 -13.43 -10.70
N VAL A 119 6.07 -13.95 -9.69
CA VAL A 119 5.82 -13.67 -8.27
C VAL A 119 6.77 -12.59 -7.78
N VAL A 120 6.23 -11.55 -7.16
CA VAL A 120 6.98 -10.41 -6.62
C VAL A 120 6.73 -10.32 -5.12
N GLU A 121 7.77 -10.45 -4.32
CA GLU A 121 7.73 -10.16 -2.89
C GLU A 121 8.20 -8.72 -2.65
N VAL A 122 7.43 -7.96 -1.88
CA VAL A 122 7.72 -6.56 -1.56
C VAL A 122 7.80 -6.39 -0.06
N VAL A 123 8.81 -5.67 0.41
CA VAL A 123 8.90 -5.17 1.79
C VAL A 123 8.71 -3.66 1.76
N PHE A 124 7.89 -3.14 2.65
CA PHE A 124 7.62 -1.70 2.68
C PHE A 124 7.21 -1.23 4.08
N ARG A 125 7.23 0.08 4.25
CA ARG A 125 6.85 0.75 5.48
C ARG A 125 6.14 2.07 5.19
N ALA A 126 5.39 2.56 6.18
CA ALA A 126 4.91 3.92 6.22
C ALA A 126 5.47 4.62 7.46
N THR A 127 5.96 5.83 7.30
CA THR A 127 6.52 6.65 8.38
C THR A 127 5.76 7.96 8.53
N THR A 128 5.74 8.47 9.76
CA THR A 128 5.24 9.79 10.14
C THR A 128 6.30 10.53 10.94
N ASP A 129 6.02 11.76 11.37
CA ASP A 129 6.89 12.52 12.27
C ASP A 129 7.09 11.83 13.63
N LEU A 130 6.18 10.94 14.04
CA LEU A 130 6.30 10.15 15.27
C LEU A 130 7.16 8.89 15.11
N GLY A 131 7.47 8.50 13.87
CA GLY A 131 8.26 7.31 13.59
C GLY A 131 7.54 6.35 12.64
N GLU A 132 7.85 5.06 12.76
CA GLU A 132 7.33 4.01 11.91
C GLU A 132 5.89 3.67 12.30
N HIS A 133 4.96 3.95 11.37
CA HIS A 133 3.53 3.70 11.55
C HIS A 133 3.13 2.31 11.06
N VAL A 134 3.63 1.90 9.90
CA VAL A 134 3.39 0.57 9.32
C VAL A 134 4.71 -0.08 8.93
N THR A 135 4.86 -1.36 9.23
CA THR A 135 5.78 -2.28 8.56
C THR A 135 4.99 -3.38 7.88
N ALA A 136 5.39 -3.75 6.67
CA ALA A 136 4.60 -4.66 5.87
C ALA A 136 5.42 -5.50 4.90
N THR A 137 4.85 -6.66 4.57
CA THR A 137 5.28 -7.50 3.46
C THR A 137 4.10 -7.82 2.57
N ALA A 138 4.33 -7.93 1.28
CA ALA A 138 3.30 -8.30 0.32
C ALA A 138 3.83 -9.26 -0.73
N ARG A 139 2.92 -10.08 -1.25
CA ARG A 139 3.13 -10.90 -2.44
C ARG A 139 2.15 -10.46 -3.51
N LEU A 140 2.67 -10.13 -4.69
CA LEU A 140 1.90 -9.87 -5.89
C LEU A 140 2.24 -10.91 -6.95
N THR A 141 1.32 -11.13 -7.88
CA THR A 141 1.61 -11.85 -9.12
C THR A 141 1.34 -10.95 -10.33
N LEU A 142 2.16 -11.11 -11.35
CA LEU A 142 2.07 -10.44 -12.63
C LEU A 142 2.01 -11.52 -13.73
N PRO A 143 1.22 -11.33 -14.81
CA PRO A 143 1.28 -12.25 -15.93
C PRO A 143 2.67 -12.19 -16.56
N LEU A 144 3.23 -13.37 -16.84
CA LEU A 144 4.42 -13.43 -17.69
C LEU A 144 3.96 -13.13 -19.11
N THR A 145 4.40 -12.00 -19.69
CA THR A 145 4.14 -11.71 -21.09
C THR A 145 4.77 -12.82 -21.91
N ALA A 146 3.95 -13.55 -22.66
CA ALA A 146 4.46 -14.55 -23.60
C ALA A 146 5.45 -13.85 -24.53
N SER A 147 6.70 -14.24 -24.45
CA SER A 147 7.72 -13.79 -25.39
C SER A 147 7.14 -14.04 -26.80
N ALA A 148 6.89 -12.96 -27.54
CA ALA A 148 6.43 -13.08 -28.93
C ALA A 148 7.46 -13.95 -29.67
N THR A 149 7.13 -15.21 -29.85
CA THR A 149 7.87 -16.10 -30.69
C THR A 149 7.83 -15.49 -32.09
N ARG A 150 8.87 -14.76 -32.47
CA ARG A 150 9.11 -14.41 -33.87
C ARG A 150 9.37 -15.71 -34.57
N SER A 151 8.31 -16.35 -35.05
CA SER A 151 8.42 -17.30 -36.14
C SER A 151 8.84 -16.52 -37.37
N GLY A 152 10.17 -16.39 -37.54
CA GLY A 152 10.76 -16.19 -38.82
C GLY A 152 10.53 -17.46 -39.64
N GLN A 153 9.54 -17.42 -40.50
CA GLN A 153 9.54 -18.31 -41.66
C GLN A 153 10.02 -17.48 -42.82
N GLY A 154 11.25 -17.85 -43.26
CA GLY A 154 11.79 -17.47 -44.55
C GLY A 154 11.08 -18.18 -45.68
#